data_2d0efdd4b1e43118e82218472c2155b1
#
_entry.id   2d0efdd4b1e43118e82218472c2155b1
#
_cell.length_a   1.000
_cell.length_b   1.000
_cell.length_c   1.000
_cell.angle_alpha   90.00
_cell.angle_beta   90.00
_cell.angle_gamma   90.00
#
_symmetry.space_group_name_H-M   'P 1'
#
loop_
_entity.id
_entity.type
_entity.pdbx_description
1 polymer ?
#
loop_
_entity_poly.entity_id
_entity_poly.type
_entity_poly.pdbx_seq_one_letter_code
_entity_poly.pdbx_strand_id
1 'polypeptide(L)'
;MKLMEISDKEFEKFAKRHEQVTFHQTKQWGELKKTNGWKSYIIGMKNDNNKIVAAALLLAKKIPVFNKYMLYSPRGFLIDYKDKELLKEFTIQVKEFVKSKNGIFIKIDPYVPYKEHDNNGNLVENGFDNSDVVENLKELGYKHFGFNLMQDTLQPRWMHVINTDRSMDDVLKDMESKTRQILRKNEKCGIITHEITKDELKEFKEIMKHTSDRREFVDRPFSYYENMWDKLHDSGILKIRIAEIDFNLYEENTKKEKNEIEEALKDRIKKFENMELKMNEKKYNSHNKQDEERIKQLEKQLEKIKEYKNEYGEKTTLGGILFLVYGNEVLSLYGGSEAKLMQFQSAYTVHFDGIKYAVENGYKRYNFYGITGDFREENPLYGLYLFKKSFGGTVVELVGEFDLITNKFWYNTYKLAFGTYHKLKNISKKIKH
;
A
#
# COMPACT_ATOMS: atom_id res chain seq x y z
N MET A 1 -17.48 14.08 -30.53
CA MET A 1 -17.34 12.95 -29.55
C MET A 1 -18.57 12.84 -28.65
N LYS A 2 -18.90 11.66 -28.09
CA LYS A 2 -20.13 11.46 -27.30
C LYS A 2 -19.85 10.64 -26.03
N LEU A 3 -20.26 11.14 -24.86
CA LEU A 3 -20.22 10.45 -23.58
C LEU A 3 -21.49 9.58 -23.41
N MET A 4 -21.31 8.37 -22.93
CA MET A 4 -22.39 7.42 -22.66
C MET A 4 -22.00 6.41 -21.59
N GLU A 5 -22.97 5.71 -21.03
CA GLU A 5 -22.68 4.50 -20.26
C GLU A 5 -22.18 3.41 -21.25
N ILE A 6 -21.09 2.73 -20.89
CA ILE A 6 -20.46 1.70 -21.72
C ILE A 6 -20.47 0.36 -20.98
N SER A 7 -20.27 -0.73 -21.73
CA SER A 7 -20.21 -2.05 -21.13
C SER A 7 -18.95 -2.24 -20.29
N ASP A 8 -19.04 -3.13 -19.29
CA ASP A 8 -17.91 -3.52 -18.42
C ASP A 8 -16.70 -3.99 -19.24
N LYS A 9 -16.95 -4.76 -20.31
CA LYS A 9 -15.90 -5.30 -21.19
C LYS A 9 -15.17 -4.20 -21.97
N GLU A 10 -15.90 -3.19 -22.47
CA GLU A 10 -15.31 -2.04 -23.14
C GLU A 10 -14.47 -1.22 -22.18
N PHE A 11 -15.00 -0.96 -20.98
CA PHE A 11 -14.31 -0.23 -19.93
C PHE A 11 -13.01 -0.92 -19.51
N GLU A 12 -13.08 -2.20 -19.19
CA GLU A 12 -11.91 -2.98 -18.74
C GLU A 12 -10.81 -3.02 -19.82
N LYS A 13 -11.20 -3.20 -21.09
CA LYS A 13 -10.26 -3.20 -22.21
C LYS A 13 -9.55 -1.84 -22.36
N PHE A 14 -10.26 -0.74 -22.12
CA PHE A 14 -9.68 0.61 -22.16
C PHE A 14 -8.82 0.86 -20.92
N ALA A 15 -9.34 0.60 -19.72
CA ALA A 15 -8.66 0.84 -18.45
C ALA A 15 -7.32 0.12 -18.36
N LYS A 16 -7.25 -1.17 -18.74
CA LYS A 16 -5.99 -1.96 -18.68
C LYS A 16 -4.84 -1.40 -19.54
N ARG A 17 -5.16 -0.58 -20.54
CA ARG A 17 -4.16 0.02 -21.46
C ARG A 17 -3.81 1.46 -21.12
N HIS A 18 -4.56 2.05 -20.19
CA HIS A 18 -4.38 3.45 -19.83
C HIS A 18 -3.21 3.61 -18.87
N GLU A 19 -2.41 4.66 -19.03
CA GLU A 19 -1.24 4.93 -18.16
C GLU A 19 -1.62 5.08 -16.68
N GLN A 20 -2.78 5.69 -16.42
CA GLN A 20 -3.32 5.89 -15.07
C GLN A 20 -4.16 4.70 -14.57
N VAL A 21 -3.88 3.51 -15.09
CA VAL A 21 -4.57 2.29 -14.68
C VAL A 21 -4.45 2.04 -13.18
N THR A 22 -5.59 1.82 -12.52
CA THR A 22 -5.65 1.54 -11.08
C THR A 22 -6.86 0.69 -10.75
N PHE A 23 -6.75 -0.12 -9.69
CA PHE A 23 -7.88 -0.95 -9.22
C PHE A 23 -9.11 -0.12 -8.84
N HIS A 24 -8.95 1.15 -8.49
CA HIS A 24 -10.06 2.05 -8.20
C HIS A 24 -10.96 2.32 -9.42
N GLN A 25 -10.42 2.17 -10.62
CA GLN A 25 -11.14 2.28 -11.88
C GLN A 25 -11.44 0.89 -12.45
N THR A 26 -12.19 0.07 -11.67
CA THR A 26 -12.63 -1.28 -12.07
C THR A 26 -14.10 -1.48 -11.73
N LYS A 27 -14.77 -2.35 -12.50
CA LYS A 27 -16.14 -2.80 -12.18
C LYS A 27 -16.19 -3.40 -10.77
N GLN A 28 -15.23 -4.25 -10.43
CA GLN A 28 -15.17 -4.97 -9.15
C GLN A 28 -15.12 -3.99 -7.97
N TRP A 29 -14.37 -2.89 -8.10
CA TRP A 29 -14.37 -1.83 -7.11
C TRP A 29 -15.73 -1.14 -6.99
N GLY A 30 -16.40 -0.89 -8.13
CA GLY A 30 -17.77 -0.38 -8.16
C GLY A 30 -18.74 -1.30 -7.42
N GLU A 31 -18.67 -2.62 -7.65
CA GLU A 31 -19.50 -3.62 -6.97
C GLU A 31 -19.22 -3.67 -5.46
N LEU A 32 -17.95 -3.61 -5.04
CA LEU A 32 -17.61 -3.50 -3.64
C LEU A 32 -18.21 -2.23 -3.00
N LYS A 33 -18.16 -1.09 -3.69
CA LYS A 33 -18.74 0.16 -3.15
C LYS A 33 -20.26 0.12 -3.04
N LYS A 34 -20.94 -0.67 -3.86
CA LYS A 34 -22.40 -0.89 -3.74
C LYS A 34 -22.76 -1.51 -2.38
N THR A 35 -21.95 -2.42 -1.82
CA THR A 35 -22.17 -3.00 -0.50
C THR A 35 -22.15 -1.94 0.62
N ASN A 36 -21.52 -0.79 0.37
CA ASN A 36 -21.44 0.35 1.28
C ASN A 36 -22.42 1.48 0.93
N GLY A 37 -23.47 1.16 0.16
CA GLY A 37 -24.55 2.08 -0.18
C GLY A 37 -24.16 3.16 -1.19
N TRP A 38 -23.18 2.91 -2.06
CA TRP A 38 -22.91 3.72 -3.23
C TRP A 38 -23.67 3.15 -4.44
N LYS A 39 -23.99 3.98 -5.41
CA LYS A 39 -24.32 3.55 -6.77
C LYS A 39 -23.08 3.68 -7.62
N SER A 40 -22.91 2.81 -8.63
CA SER A 40 -21.78 2.89 -9.57
C SER A 40 -22.28 3.04 -10.99
N TYR A 41 -21.57 3.84 -11.78
CA TYR A 41 -21.80 4.04 -13.21
C TYR A 41 -20.45 3.93 -13.93
N ILE A 42 -20.45 3.27 -15.07
CA ILE A 42 -19.28 3.16 -15.94
C ILE A 42 -19.59 3.95 -17.20
N ILE A 43 -18.81 5.02 -17.43
CA ILE A 43 -18.99 5.90 -18.58
C ILE A 43 -17.76 5.89 -19.48
N GLY A 44 -17.95 6.12 -20.76
CA GLY A 44 -16.88 6.31 -21.73
C GLY A 44 -17.27 7.35 -22.77
N MET A 45 -16.27 8.10 -23.22
CA MET A 45 -16.40 9.00 -24.36
C MET A 45 -15.85 8.31 -25.61
N LYS A 46 -16.67 8.25 -26.65
CA LYS A 46 -16.31 7.69 -27.94
C LYS A 46 -16.10 8.79 -28.98
N ASN A 47 -15.04 8.66 -29.76
CA ASN A 47 -14.80 9.54 -30.90
C ASN A 47 -15.67 9.13 -32.12
N ASP A 48 -15.55 9.85 -33.22
CA ASP A 48 -16.34 9.64 -34.42
C ASP A 48 -16.09 8.27 -35.09
N ASN A 49 -14.96 7.64 -34.78
CA ASN A 49 -14.62 6.27 -35.18
C ASN A 49 -15.12 5.20 -34.16
N ASN A 50 -16.02 5.57 -33.25
CA ASN A 50 -16.56 4.70 -32.18
C ASN A 50 -15.50 4.10 -31.25
N LYS A 51 -14.31 4.70 -31.16
CA LYS A 51 -13.25 4.30 -30.21
C LYS A 51 -13.38 5.08 -28.91
N ILE A 52 -13.20 4.38 -27.77
CA ILE A 52 -13.15 5.04 -26.47
C ILE A 52 -11.83 5.82 -26.36
N VAL A 53 -11.92 7.10 -26.03
CA VAL A 53 -10.80 8.03 -25.83
C VAL A 53 -10.67 8.52 -24.40
N ALA A 54 -11.75 8.40 -23.60
CA ALA A 54 -11.73 8.63 -22.16
C ALA A 54 -12.80 7.77 -21.48
N ALA A 55 -12.58 7.38 -20.24
CA ALA A 55 -13.54 6.58 -19.47
C ALA A 55 -13.43 6.86 -17.97
N ALA A 56 -14.46 6.51 -17.21
CA ALA A 56 -14.43 6.61 -15.76
C ALA A 56 -15.44 5.66 -15.08
N LEU A 57 -15.03 5.13 -13.92
CA LEU A 57 -15.95 4.64 -12.90
C LEU A 57 -16.40 5.83 -12.06
N LEU A 58 -17.70 6.06 -11.96
CA LEU A 58 -18.31 7.06 -11.11
C LEU A 58 -19.09 6.39 -9.97
N LEU A 59 -18.81 6.80 -8.76
CA LEU A 59 -19.51 6.37 -7.55
C LEU A 59 -20.43 7.49 -7.07
N ALA A 60 -21.71 7.22 -6.86
CA ALA A 60 -22.67 8.21 -6.37
C ALA A 60 -23.16 7.86 -4.97
N LYS A 61 -22.99 8.78 -4.03
CA LYS A 61 -23.47 8.66 -2.64
C LYS A 61 -24.60 9.63 -2.40
N LYS A 62 -25.74 9.12 -1.90
CA LYS A 62 -26.86 9.97 -1.51
C LYS A 62 -26.46 10.86 -0.34
N ILE A 63 -26.74 12.15 -0.45
CA ILE A 63 -26.53 13.10 0.64
C ILE A 63 -27.70 12.95 1.61
N PRO A 64 -27.45 12.72 2.91
CA PRO A 64 -28.50 12.64 3.90
C PRO A 64 -29.38 13.91 3.86
N VAL A 65 -30.69 13.74 4.16
CA VAL A 65 -31.69 14.83 4.21
C VAL A 65 -32.11 15.39 2.84
N PHE A 66 -31.22 15.35 1.82
CA PHE A 66 -31.50 15.86 0.48
C PHE A 66 -31.65 14.71 -0.53
N ASN A 67 -32.58 14.83 -1.47
CA ASN A 67 -32.63 13.88 -2.61
C ASN A 67 -31.61 14.28 -3.69
N LYS A 68 -30.37 14.44 -3.26
CA LYS A 68 -29.21 14.81 -4.07
C LYS A 68 -28.07 13.83 -3.86
N TYR A 69 -27.14 13.81 -4.78
CA TYR A 69 -25.96 12.93 -4.74
C TYR A 69 -24.68 13.75 -4.86
N MET A 70 -23.66 13.34 -4.14
CA MET A 70 -22.29 13.61 -4.49
C MET A 70 -21.77 12.47 -5.38
N LEU A 71 -21.04 12.79 -6.44
CA LEU A 71 -20.34 11.81 -7.23
C LEU A 71 -18.85 11.84 -6.92
N TYR A 72 -18.18 10.72 -7.14
CA TYR A 72 -16.76 10.58 -6.95
C TYR A 72 -16.18 9.63 -7.99
N SER A 73 -15.11 10.03 -8.68
CA SER A 73 -14.32 9.16 -9.53
C SER A 73 -12.98 8.91 -8.85
N PRO A 74 -12.83 7.79 -8.10
CA PRO A 74 -11.61 7.53 -7.34
C PRO A 74 -10.43 7.30 -8.30
N ARG A 75 -9.36 8.07 -8.13
CA ARG A 75 -8.17 8.03 -8.98
C ARG A 75 -8.46 8.24 -10.48
N GLY A 76 -9.65 8.73 -10.80
CA GLY A 76 -10.08 9.03 -12.17
C GLY A 76 -9.96 10.52 -12.51
N PHE A 77 -10.18 10.86 -13.73
CA PHE A 77 -10.65 9.99 -14.82
C PHE A 77 -9.50 9.26 -15.52
N LEU A 78 -9.82 8.24 -16.33
CA LEU A 78 -8.90 7.66 -17.29
C LEU A 78 -8.97 8.49 -18.58
N ILE A 79 -8.14 9.52 -18.69
CA ILE A 79 -8.12 10.51 -19.78
C ILE A 79 -6.71 11.10 -19.89
N ASP A 80 -6.33 11.56 -21.06
CA ASP A 80 -5.15 12.43 -21.19
C ASP A 80 -5.51 13.84 -20.67
N TYR A 81 -5.01 14.18 -19.48
CA TYR A 81 -5.23 15.49 -18.86
C TYR A 81 -4.47 16.64 -19.55
N LYS A 82 -3.55 16.34 -20.47
CA LYS A 82 -2.80 17.34 -21.26
C LYS A 82 -3.46 17.65 -22.60
N ASP A 83 -4.33 16.75 -23.09
CA ASP A 83 -5.18 17.03 -24.24
C ASP A 83 -6.33 17.97 -23.83
N LYS A 84 -6.11 19.28 -23.99
CA LYS A 84 -7.04 20.32 -23.54
C LYS A 84 -8.42 20.24 -24.21
N GLU A 85 -8.49 19.87 -25.48
CA GLU A 85 -9.76 19.79 -26.19
C GLU A 85 -10.57 18.57 -25.77
N LEU A 86 -9.92 17.41 -25.64
CA LEU A 86 -10.55 16.21 -25.11
C LEU A 86 -11.03 16.42 -23.67
N LEU A 87 -10.18 16.98 -22.80
CA LEU A 87 -10.49 17.24 -21.40
C LEU A 87 -11.68 18.22 -21.25
N LYS A 88 -11.72 19.27 -22.07
CA LYS A 88 -12.81 20.24 -22.10
C LYS A 88 -14.12 19.60 -22.52
N GLU A 89 -14.13 18.84 -23.62
CA GLU A 89 -15.35 18.20 -24.11
C GLU A 89 -15.85 17.13 -23.13
N PHE A 90 -14.93 16.34 -22.55
CA PHE A 90 -15.26 15.36 -21.52
C PHE A 90 -15.85 16.05 -20.28
N THR A 91 -15.24 17.14 -19.81
CA THR A 91 -15.73 17.90 -18.64
C THR A 91 -17.15 18.43 -18.84
N ILE A 92 -17.47 18.99 -20.02
CA ILE A 92 -18.81 19.49 -20.34
C ILE A 92 -19.84 18.35 -20.24
N GLN A 93 -19.55 17.22 -20.88
CA GLN A 93 -20.51 16.10 -20.92
C GLN A 93 -20.60 15.34 -19.59
N VAL A 94 -19.51 15.20 -18.83
CA VAL A 94 -19.56 14.67 -17.46
C VAL A 94 -20.41 15.53 -16.55
N LYS A 95 -20.31 16.86 -16.67
CA LYS A 95 -21.14 17.80 -15.89
C LYS A 95 -22.64 17.60 -16.14
N GLU A 96 -23.03 17.38 -17.40
CA GLU A 96 -24.42 17.06 -17.73
C GLU A 96 -24.84 15.68 -17.24
N PHE A 97 -23.97 14.68 -17.35
CA PHE A 97 -24.19 13.35 -16.80
C PHE A 97 -24.42 13.41 -15.30
N VAL A 98 -23.57 14.13 -14.55
CA VAL A 98 -23.71 14.31 -13.09
C VAL A 98 -25.06 14.96 -12.74
N LYS A 99 -25.49 16.00 -13.48
CA LYS A 99 -26.80 16.62 -13.29
C LYS A 99 -27.95 15.64 -13.53
N SER A 100 -27.86 14.81 -14.60
CA SER A 100 -28.89 13.81 -14.92
C SER A 100 -29.10 12.76 -13.82
N LYS A 101 -28.06 12.52 -13.00
CA LYS A 101 -28.11 11.64 -11.82
C LYS A 101 -28.45 12.38 -10.52
N ASN A 102 -29.01 13.60 -10.58
CA ASN A 102 -29.25 14.48 -9.42
C ASN A 102 -27.99 14.81 -8.60
N GLY A 103 -26.82 14.76 -9.23
CA GLY A 103 -25.55 15.12 -8.61
C GLY A 103 -25.37 16.63 -8.49
N ILE A 104 -24.84 17.09 -7.36
CA ILE A 104 -24.53 18.49 -7.10
C ILE A 104 -23.11 18.87 -7.37
N PHE A 105 -22.21 17.89 -7.38
CA PHE A 105 -20.81 17.99 -7.81
C PHE A 105 -20.26 16.59 -8.06
N ILE A 106 -19.14 16.53 -8.75
CA ILE A 106 -18.29 15.35 -8.81
C ILE A 106 -16.91 15.71 -8.26
N LYS A 107 -16.41 14.88 -7.34
CA LYS A 107 -15.03 14.91 -6.87
C LYS A 107 -14.16 13.97 -7.70
N ILE A 108 -12.96 14.40 -8.00
CA ILE A 108 -11.91 13.57 -8.62
C ILE A 108 -10.59 13.76 -7.87
N ASP A 109 -9.74 12.76 -7.91
CA ASP A 109 -8.36 12.77 -7.39
C ASP A 109 -7.45 12.03 -8.37
N PRO A 110 -7.15 12.63 -9.53
CA PRO A 110 -6.45 11.98 -10.64
C PRO A 110 -5.19 11.23 -10.21
N TYR A 111 -4.98 10.03 -10.77
CA TYR A 111 -3.78 9.22 -10.51
C TYR A 111 -2.61 9.71 -11.37
N VAL A 112 -2.36 11.01 -11.29
CA VAL A 112 -1.32 11.73 -12.03
C VAL A 112 -0.29 12.24 -11.04
N PRO A 113 0.99 11.83 -11.16
CA PRO A 113 2.09 12.42 -10.39
C PRO A 113 2.19 13.93 -10.67
N TYR A 114 2.42 14.73 -9.61
CA TYR A 114 2.51 16.17 -9.73
C TYR A 114 3.91 16.61 -10.18
N LYS A 115 4.89 16.34 -9.34
CA LYS A 115 6.31 16.61 -9.61
C LYS A 115 7.16 15.41 -9.22
N GLU A 116 8.34 15.29 -9.80
CA GLU A 116 9.25 14.20 -9.48
C GLU A 116 9.96 14.44 -8.15
N HIS A 117 9.96 13.41 -7.29
CA HIS A 117 10.62 13.41 -6.01
C HIS A 117 11.58 12.22 -5.90
N ASP A 118 12.68 12.42 -5.15
CA ASP A 118 13.58 11.37 -4.76
C ASP A 118 13.03 10.54 -3.57
N ASN A 119 13.82 9.59 -3.08
CA ASN A 119 13.45 8.77 -1.91
C ASN A 119 13.38 9.59 -0.60
N ASN A 120 13.98 10.77 -0.55
CA ASN A 120 13.94 11.67 0.59
C ASN A 120 12.76 12.64 0.56
N GLY A 121 11.97 12.62 -0.51
CA GLY A 121 10.88 13.56 -0.74
C GLY A 121 11.35 14.92 -1.28
N ASN A 122 12.62 15.06 -1.67
CA ASN A 122 13.10 16.26 -2.32
C ASN A 122 12.71 16.28 -3.79
N LEU A 123 12.43 17.46 -4.32
CA LEU A 123 12.23 17.64 -5.75
C LEU A 123 13.51 17.28 -6.52
N VAL A 124 13.34 16.48 -7.58
CA VAL A 124 14.43 16.13 -8.50
C VAL A 124 14.68 17.31 -9.45
N GLU A 125 15.92 17.76 -9.52
CA GLU A 125 16.31 18.83 -10.45
C GLU A 125 16.11 18.33 -11.91
N ASN A 126 15.39 19.14 -12.70
CA ASN A 126 14.99 18.80 -14.08
C ASN A 126 14.10 17.54 -14.19
N GLY A 127 13.50 17.08 -13.07
CA GLY A 127 12.48 16.04 -13.06
C GLY A 127 11.19 16.47 -13.79
N PHE A 128 10.28 15.53 -13.99
CA PHE A 128 8.99 15.86 -14.59
C PHE A 128 8.18 16.83 -13.72
N ASP A 129 7.41 17.71 -14.40
CA ASP A 129 6.45 18.64 -13.78
C ASP A 129 5.13 18.58 -14.56
N ASN A 130 4.06 18.16 -13.86
CA ASN A 130 2.70 18.09 -14.39
C ASN A 130 1.79 19.16 -13.76
N SER A 131 2.34 20.31 -13.39
CA SER A 131 1.57 21.45 -12.88
C SER A 131 0.54 21.96 -13.90
N ASP A 132 0.80 21.79 -15.18
CA ASP A 132 -0.12 22.06 -16.28
C ASP A 132 -1.45 21.31 -16.16
N VAL A 133 -1.45 20.08 -15.62
CA VAL A 133 -2.67 19.31 -15.37
C VAL A 133 -3.57 20.01 -14.34
N VAL A 134 -2.97 20.57 -13.30
CA VAL A 134 -3.71 21.32 -12.27
C VAL A 134 -4.34 22.59 -12.87
N GLU A 135 -3.58 23.31 -13.69
CA GLU A 135 -4.07 24.53 -14.34
C GLU A 135 -5.15 24.23 -15.38
N ASN A 136 -4.97 23.19 -16.22
CA ASN A 136 -6.00 22.76 -17.18
C ASN A 136 -7.34 22.44 -16.50
N LEU A 137 -7.32 21.75 -15.36
CA LEU A 137 -8.52 21.46 -14.60
C LEU A 137 -9.15 22.73 -14.00
N LYS A 138 -8.34 23.65 -13.46
CA LYS A 138 -8.84 24.94 -12.92
C LYS A 138 -9.47 25.80 -14.00
N GLU A 139 -8.86 25.90 -15.19
CA GLU A 139 -9.40 26.63 -16.35
C GLU A 139 -10.79 26.10 -16.75
N LEU A 140 -11.04 24.79 -16.59
CA LEU A 140 -12.34 24.16 -16.86
C LEU A 140 -13.34 24.26 -15.70
N GLY A 141 -12.99 24.99 -14.64
CA GLY A 141 -13.86 25.30 -13.50
C GLY A 141 -13.88 24.25 -12.39
N TYR A 142 -12.89 23.35 -12.36
CA TYR A 142 -12.68 22.49 -11.20
C TYR A 142 -12.08 23.30 -10.05
N LYS A 143 -12.64 23.10 -8.86
CA LYS A 143 -12.11 23.68 -7.62
C LYS A 143 -11.06 22.78 -7.03
N HIS A 144 -9.82 23.18 -7.07
CA HIS A 144 -8.70 22.48 -6.43
C HIS A 144 -8.71 22.67 -4.91
N PHE A 145 -8.40 21.62 -4.12
CA PHE A 145 -8.35 21.66 -2.67
C PHE A 145 -6.97 21.95 -2.06
N GLY A 146 -6.01 22.32 -2.91
CA GLY A 146 -4.65 22.62 -2.50
C GLY A 146 -3.75 21.38 -2.43
N PHE A 147 -2.55 21.60 -1.95
CA PHE A 147 -1.49 20.60 -1.90
C PHE A 147 -1.31 20.10 -0.45
N ASN A 148 -2.24 19.25 0.00
CA ASN A 148 -2.25 18.72 1.35
C ASN A 148 -1.00 17.87 1.62
N LEU A 149 -0.41 18.03 2.79
CA LEU A 149 0.75 17.26 3.24
C LEU A 149 0.35 16.03 4.07
N MET A 150 -0.82 16.07 4.72
CA MET A 150 -1.32 15.00 5.59
C MET A 150 -2.31 14.11 4.85
N GLN A 151 -2.68 12.99 5.49
CA GLN A 151 -3.65 12.02 4.95
C GLN A 151 -5.10 12.42 5.30
N ASP A 152 -5.48 13.65 5.02
CA ASP A 152 -6.79 14.23 5.31
C ASP A 152 -7.74 14.26 4.09
N THR A 153 -7.36 13.59 3.03
CA THR A 153 -8.07 13.43 1.76
C THR A 153 -8.81 12.08 1.68
N LEU A 154 -9.66 11.89 0.66
CA LEU A 154 -10.35 10.61 0.44
C LEU A 154 -9.36 9.47 0.11
N GLN A 155 -8.29 9.80 -0.60
CA GLN A 155 -7.17 8.91 -0.90
C GLN A 155 -5.87 9.64 -0.61
N PRO A 156 -4.78 8.94 -0.23
CA PRO A 156 -3.49 9.59 0.03
C PRO A 156 -2.98 10.33 -1.20
N ARG A 157 -2.60 11.59 -1.02
CA ARG A 157 -1.96 12.37 -2.07
C ARG A 157 -0.48 12.01 -2.23
N TRP A 158 0.16 11.58 -1.13
CA TRP A 158 1.55 11.18 -1.08
C TRP A 158 1.67 9.68 -0.90
N MET A 159 2.49 9.04 -1.70
CA MET A 159 2.72 7.59 -1.69
C MET A 159 4.21 7.29 -1.74
N HIS A 160 4.59 6.09 -1.35
CA HIS A 160 5.93 5.57 -1.54
C HIS A 160 5.90 4.36 -2.50
N VAL A 161 6.72 4.39 -3.55
CA VAL A 161 6.65 3.43 -4.65
C VAL A 161 8.04 2.90 -4.99
N ILE A 162 8.15 1.59 -5.18
CA ILE A 162 9.34 0.92 -5.71
C ILE A 162 9.10 0.58 -7.18
N ASN A 163 10.07 0.91 -8.03
CA ASN A 163 10.12 0.39 -9.38
C ASN A 163 10.51 -1.10 -9.33
N THR A 164 9.65 -1.98 -9.84
CA THR A 164 9.84 -3.44 -9.89
C THR A 164 10.03 -3.95 -11.32
N ASP A 165 10.09 -3.07 -12.33
CA ASP A 165 10.40 -3.41 -13.74
C ASP A 165 11.93 -3.56 -13.92
N ARG A 166 12.53 -4.40 -13.08
CA ARG A 166 13.98 -4.66 -13.00
C ARG A 166 14.27 -5.93 -12.20
N SER A 167 15.54 -6.34 -12.13
CA SER A 167 15.92 -7.54 -11.40
C SER A 167 15.72 -7.41 -9.88
N MET A 168 15.50 -8.54 -9.20
CA MET A 168 15.41 -8.58 -7.74
C MET A 168 16.71 -8.13 -7.06
N ASP A 169 17.86 -8.43 -7.67
CA ASP A 169 19.18 -7.99 -7.17
C ASP A 169 19.30 -6.47 -7.16
N ASP A 170 18.77 -5.78 -8.20
CA ASP A 170 18.81 -4.33 -8.26
C ASP A 170 17.84 -3.70 -7.24
N VAL A 171 16.69 -4.33 -7.02
CA VAL A 171 15.77 -3.91 -5.95
C VAL A 171 16.44 -4.06 -4.57
N LEU A 172 17.11 -5.17 -4.32
CA LEU A 172 17.83 -5.42 -3.07
C LEU A 172 19.01 -4.44 -2.85
N LYS A 173 19.71 -4.02 -3.91
CA LYS A 173 20.80 -3.01 -3.78
C LYS A 173 20.28 -1.67 -3.25
N ASP A 174 19.09 -1.25 -3.67
CA ASP A 174 18.50 0.03 -3.24
C ASP A 174 17.95 0.00 -1.81
N MET A 175 17.73 -1.18 -1.23
CA MET A 175 17.30 -1.29 0.16
C MET A 175 18.42 -0.89 1.13
N GLU A 176 18.06 -0.26 2.24
CA GLU A 176 19.00 0.02 3.31
C GLU A 176 19.66 -1.26 3.83
N SER A 177 20.92 -1.18 4.22
CA SER A 177 21.68 -2.32 4.77
C SER A 177 20.95 -2.99 5.94
N LYS A 178 20.35 -2.18 6.82
CA LYS A 178 19.56 -2.65 7.96
C LYS A 178 18.34 -3.47 7.52
N THR A 179 17.63 -3.03 6.48
CA THR A 179 16.49 -3.77 5.92
C THR A 179 16.92 -5.15 5.43
N ARG A 180 18.00 -5.22 4.64
CA ARG A 180 18.56 -6.52 4.18
C ARG A 180 18.98 -7.42 5.32
N GLN A 181 19.54 -6.86 6.40
CA GLN A 181 19.91 -7.63 7.60
C GLN A 181 18.67 -8.20 8.31
N ILE A 182 17.59 -7.41 8.44
CA ILE A 182 16.33 -7.86 9.03
C ILE A 182 15.76 -9.02 8.23
N LEU A 183 15.71 -8.91 6.90
CA LEU A 183 15.19 -9.96 6.02
C LEU A 183 15.96 -11.28 6.18
N ARG A 184 17.31 -11.22 6.15
CA ARG A 184 18.16 -12.41 6.36
C ARG A 184 17.97 -13.01 7.76
N LYS A 185 17.84 -12.17 8.78
CA LYS A 185 17.55 -12.62 10.15
C LYS A 185 16.21 -13.33 10.21
N ASN A 186 15.17 -12.77 9.61
CA ASN A 186 13.84 -13.33 9.62
C ASN A 186 13.77 -14.70 8.92
N GLU A 187 14.46 -14.84 7.79
CA GLU A 187 14.61 -16.11 7.09
C GLU A 187 15.27 -17.17 8.00
N LYS A 188 16.37 -16.83 8.69
CA LYS A 188 17.02 -17.71 9.66
C LYS A 188 16.14 -18.06 10.85
N CYS A 189 15.25 -17.13 11.24
CA CYS A 189 14.27 -17.37 12.32
C CYS A 189 13.08 -18.23 11.87
N GLY A 190 13.08 -18.77 10.64
CA GLY A 190 11.98 -19.62 10.17
C GLY A 190 10.69 -18.84 9.90
N ILE A 191 10.79 -17.55 9.56
CA ILE A 191 9.63 -16.76 9.16
C ILE A 191 9.33 -17.03 7.70
N ILE A 192 8.14 -17.54 7.45
CA ILE A 192 7.60 -17.87 6.13
C ILE A 192 6.39 -16.99 5.81
N THR A 193 6.09 -16.84 4.53
CA THR A 193 4.89 -16.13 4.06
C THR A 193 4.06 -17.03 3.19
N HIS A 194 2.72 -16.92 3.29
CA HIS A 194 1.81 -17.62 2.41
C HIS A 194 0.58 -16.75 2.09
N GLU A 195 -0.08 -17.06 0.99
CA GLU A 195 -1.36 -16.47 0.63
C GLU A 195 -2.45 -17.21 1.39
N ILE A 196 -3.33 -16.47 2.05
CA ILE A 196 -4.40 -17.07 2.86
C ILE A 196 -5.56 -17.57 1.99
N THR A 197 -6.29 -18.52 2.54
CA THR A 197 -7.62 -18.94 2.07
C THR A 197 -8.72 -18.08 2.68
N LYS A 198 -9.97 -18.23 2.21
CA LYS A 198 -11.11 -17.50 2.77
C LYS A 198 -11.37 -17.83 4.24
N ASP A 199 -11.10 -19.06 4.66
CA ASP A 199 -11.32 -19.51 6.04
C ASP A 199 -10.35 -18.84 7.02
N GLU A 200 -9.15 -18.48 6.56
CA GLU A 200 -8.13 -17.77 7.32
C GLU A 200 -8.35 -16.25 7.39
N LEU A 201 -9.38 -15.72 6.71
CA LEU A 201 -9.69 -14.29 6.70
C LEU A 201 -9.97 -13.74 8.12
N LYS A 202 -10.48 -14.59 9.02
CA LYS A 202 -10.68 -14.23 10.44
C LYS A 202 -9.37 -13.92 11.13
N GLU A 203 -8.33 -14.70 10.85
CA GLU A 203 -6.99 -14.49 11.39
C GLU A 203 -6.41 -13.16 10.95
N PHE A 204 -6.50 -12.84 9.65
CA PHE A 204 -6.11 -11.51 9.15
C PHE A 204 -6.89 -10.39 9.84
N LYS A 205 -8.19 -10.58 10.11
CA LYS A 205 -9.01 -9.61 10.84
C LYS A 205 -8.52 -9.38 12.28
N GLU A 206 -8.11 -10.43 13.01
CA GLU A 206 -7.55 -10.28 14.35
C GLU A 206 -6.23 -9.49 14.32
N ILE A 207 -5.34 -9.76 13.36
CA ILE A 207 -4.11 -8.96 13.14
C ILE A 207 -4.46 -7.47 12.95
N MET A 208 -5.47 -7.18 12.14
CA MET A 208 -5.91 -5.79 11.88
C MET A 208 -6.48 -5.14 13.14
N LYS A 209 -7.26 -5.89 13.94
CA LYS A 209 -7.81 -5.43 15.22
C LYS A 209 -6.69 -5.11 16.22
N HIS A 210 -5.75 -6.01 16.46
CA HIS A 210 -4.61 -5.77 17.35
C HIS A 210 -3.76 -4.57 16.91
N THR A 211 -3.65 -4.38 15.59
CA THR A 211 -2.94 -3.22 15.04
C THR A 211 -3.72 -1.94 15.24
N SER A 212 -5.06 -1.95 15.04
CA SER A 212 -5.91 -0.78 15.22
C SER A 212 -5.94 -0.31 16.66
N ASP A 213 -6.02 -1.26 17.61
CA ASP A 213 -5.99 -0.97 19.04
C ASP A 213 -4.67 -0.31 19.46
N ARG A 214 -3.55 -0.78 18.93
CA ARG A 214 -2.21 -0.25 19.21
C ARG A 214 -1.95 1.11 18.55
N ARG A 215 -2.50 1.35 17.34
CA ARG A 215 -2.25 2.53 16.53
C ARG A 215 -3.39 3.55 16.57
N GLU A 216 -4.42 3.28 17.36
CA GLU A 216 -5.58 4.18 17.61
C GLU A 216 -6.31 4.62 16.34
N PHE A 217 -6.44 3.74 15.35
CA PHE A 217 -7.28 3.97 14.19
C PHE A 217 -8.54 3.11 14.21
N VAL A 218 -9.56 3.48 13.44
CA VAL A 218 -10.80 2.70 13.33
C VAL A 218 -10.63 1.63 12.26
N ASP A 219 -10.55 0.37 12.70
CA ASP A 219 -10.52 -0.77 11.80
C ASP A 219 -11.87 -1.00 11.11
N ARG A 220 -11.84 -1.69 9.98
CA ARG A 220 -13.04 -2.07 9.24
C ARG A 220 -13.73 -3.27 9.90
N PRO A 221 -15.08 -3.35 9.86
CA PRO A 221 -15.77 -4.54 10.33
C PRO A 221 -15.40 -5.78 9.49
N PHE A 222 -15.52 -6.96 10.05
CA PHE A 222 -15.18 -8.22 9.36
C PHE A 222 -15.91 -8.36 8.01
N SER A 223 -17.20 -7.99 7.98
CA SER A 223 -18.01 -8.01 6.76
C SER A 223 -17.45 -7.16 5.61
N TYR A 224 -16.62 -6.15 5.91
CA TYR A 224 -15.94 -5.38 4.87
C TYR A 224 -14.85 -6.20 4.18
N TYR A 225 -14.08 -6.97 4.94
CA TYR A 225 -13.05 -7.87 4.40
C TYR A 225 -13.67 -9.03 3.64
N GLU A 226 -14.79 -9.60 4.14
CA GLU A 226 -15.58 -10.61 3.41
C GLU A 226 -16.08 -10.07 2.07
N ASN A 227 -16.66 -8.87 2.05
CA ASN A 227 -17.10 -8.22 0.82
C ASN A 227 -15.93 -7.94 -0.15
N MET A 228 -14.75 -7.57 0.37
CA MET A 228 -13.56 -7.41 -0.47
C MET A 228 -13.15 -8.74 -1.09
N TRP A 229 -13.13 -9.81 -0.29
CA TRP A 229 -12.85 -11.15 -0.78
C TRP A 229 -13.81 -11.54 -1.90
N ASP A 230 -15.11 -11.49 -1.64
CA ASP A 230 -16.15 -11.95 -2.57
C ASP A 230 -16.21 -11.15 -3.89
N LYS A 231 -15.78 -9.89 -3.87
CA LYS A 231 -15.83 -9.02 -5.06
C LYS A 231 -14.52 -8.91 -5.82
N LEU A 232 -13.38 -9.18 -5.17
CA LEU A 232 -12.06 -8.88 -5.75
C LEU A 232 -11.16 -10.09 -5.89
N HIS A 233 -11.34 -11.16 -5.07
CA HIS A 233 -10.41 -12.30 -5.05
C HIS A 233 -10.43 -13.10 -6.36
N ASP A 234 -11.59 -13.54 -6.82
CA ASP A 234 -11.72 -14.39 -8.01
C ASP A 234 -11.29 -13.67 -9.31
N SER A 235 -11.28 -12.34 -9.28
CA SER A 235 -10.75 -11.56 -10.40
C SER A 235 -9.22 -11.37 -10.35
N GLY A 236 -8.55 -11.92 -9.32
CA GLY A 236 -7.11 -11.78 -9.09
C GLY A 236 -6.67 -10.40 -8.57
N ILE A 237 -7.64 -9.51 -8.28
CA ILE A 237 -7.33 -8.16 -7.79
C ILE A 237 -6.92 -8.19 -6.31
N LEU A 238 -7.52 -9.05 -5.50
CA LEU A 238 -7.23 -9.17 -4.08
C LEU A 238 -6.27 -10.33 -3.81
N LYS A 239 -5.23 -10.06 -3.05
CA LYS A 239 -4.38 -11.05 -2.40
C LYS A 239 -4.15 -10.67 -0.96
N ILE A 240 -4.24 -11.63 -0.05
CA ILE A 240 -3.90 -11.41 1.36
C ILE A 240 -2.79 -12.40 1.70
N ARG A 241 -1.71 -11.88 2.24
CA ARG A 241 -0.58 -12.71 2.66
C ARG A 241 -0.27 -12.46 4.12
N ILE A 242 0.01 -13.52 4.84
CA ILE A 242 0.45 -13.47 6.23
C ILE A 242 1.89 -13.97 6.36
N ALA A 243 2.59 -13.43 7.36
CA ALA A 243 3.87 -13.94 7.83
C ALA A 243 3.63 -14.75 9.10
N GLU A 244 4.20 -15.94 9.12
CA GLU A 244 4.14 -16.88 10.21
C GLU A 244 5.55 -17.28 10.61
N ILE A 245 5.81 -17.45 11.90
CA ILE A 245 7.04 -18.06 12.36
C ILE A 245 6.80 -19.55 12.60
N ASP A 246 7.65 -20.39 12.00
CA ASP A 246 7.73 -21.82 12.29
C ASP A 246 8.89 -22.05 13.30
N PHE A 247 8.54 -22.26 14.54
CA PHE A 247 9.54 -22.46 15.60
C PHE A 247 10.30 -23.78 15.48
N ASN A 248 9.78 -24.78 14.74
CA ASN A 248 10.52 -25.99 14.45
C ASN A 248 11.64 -25.68 13.46
N LEU A 249 11.33 -24.94 12.40
CA LEU A 249 12.32 -24.47 11.41
C LEU A 249 13.34 -23.53 12.06
N TYR A 250 12.90 -22.66 12.97
CA TYR A 250 13.81 -21.78 13.71
C TYR A 250 14.79 -22.57 14.58
N GLU A 251 14.30 -23.60 15.27
CA GLU A 251 15.15 -24.49 16.07
C GLU A 251 16.14 -25.28 15.19
N GLU A 252 15.68 -25.84 14.07
CA GLU A 252 16.52 -26.56 13.12
C GLU A 252 17.63 -25.66 12.56
N ASN A 253 17.30 -24.47 12.07
CA ASN A 253 18.28 -23.51 11.55
C ASN A 253 19.31 -23.12 12.63
N THR A 254 18.86 -22.91 13.87
CA THR A 254 19.73 -22.54 14.98
C THR A 254 20.67 -23.69 15.37
N LYS A 255 20.19 -24.93 15.41
CA LYS A 255 21.00 -26.13 15.64
C LYS A 255 22.03 -26.34 14.52
N LYS A 256 21.61 -26.14 13.28
CA LYS A 256 22.50 -26.25 12.11
C LYS A 256 23.64 -25.24 12.19
N GLU A 257 23.35 -23.96 12.43
CA GLU A 257 24.38 -22.91 12.59
C GLU A 257 25.33 -23.25 13.76
N LYS A 258 24.79 -23.74 14.89
CA LYS A 258 25.61 -24.15 16.04
C LYS A 258 26.58 -25.29 15.67
N ASN A 259 26.08 -26.33 15.02
CA ASN A 259 26.89 -27.47 14.63
C ASN A 259 27.99 -27.09 13.63
N GLU A 260 27.66 -26.25 12.64
CA GLU A 260 28.66 -25.75 11.67
C GLU A 260 29.79 -25.00 12.36
N ILE A 261 29.49 -24.16 13.36
CA ILE A 261 30.50 -23.43 14.13
C ILE A 261 31.34 -24.38 15.00
N GLU A 262 30.70 -25.34 15.68
CA GLU A 262 31.40 -26.33 16.51
C GLU A 262 32.36 -27.20 15.68
N GLU A 263 31.93 -27.63 14.48
CA GLU A 263 32.80 -28.40 13.57
C GLU A 263 33.97 -27.56 13.06
N ALA A 264 33.70 -26.30 12.67
CA ALA A 264 34.75 -25.37 12.22
C ALA A 264 35.77 -25.08 13.34
N LEU A 265 35.28 -24.90 14.58
CA LEU A 265 36.17 -24.73 15.74
C LEU A 265 37.05 -25.94 16.00
N LYS A 266 36.48 -27.16 15.99
CA LYS A 266 37.19 -28.40 16.17
C LYS A 266 38.27 -28.60 15.09
N ASP A 267 37.91 -28.35 13.81
CA ASP A 267 38.87 -28.45 12.67
C ASP A 267 39.99 -27.42 12.82
N ARG A 268 39.70 -26.19 13.19
CA ARG A 268 40.70 -25.13 13.45
C ARG A 268 41.67 -25.51 14.56
N ILE A 269 41.18 -26.07 15.66
CA ILE A 269 41.99 -26.50 16.80
C ILE A 269 42.95 -27.60 16.30
N LYS A 270 42.44 -28.64 15.64
CA LYS A 270 43.23 -29.77 15.12
C LYS A 270 44.30 -29.30 14.15
N LYS A 271 43.99 -28.42 13.21
CA LYS A 271 44.93 -27.89 12.24
C LYS A 271 46.00 -26.99 12.87
N PHE A 272 45.68 -26.27 13.94
CA PHE A 272 46.63 -25.44 14.67
C PHE A 272 47.63 -26.31 15.47
N GLU A 273 47.11 -27.34 16.17
CA GLU A 273 47.95 -28.32 16.89
C GLU A 273 48.91 -29.09 15.96
N ASN A 274 48.45 -29.43 14.75
CA ASN A 274 49.25 -30.11 13.76
C ASN A 274 50.22 -29.17 12.99
N MET A 275 50.27 -27.88 13.32
CA MET A 275 51.05 -26.85 12.61
C MET A 275 50.69 -26.71 11.11
N GLU A 276 49.47 -27.17 10.72
CA GLU A 276 48.97 -27.09 9.34
C GLU A 276 48.37 -25.70 9.05
N LEU A 277 48.01 -24.93 10.08
CA LEU A 277 47.35 -23.63 9.96
C LEU A 277 48.35 -22.47 10.07
N LYS A 278 48.54 -21.72 9.00
CA LYS A 278 49.39 -20.52 8.97
C LYS A 278 48.69 -19.32 9.60
N MET A 279 48.50 -19.35 10.93
CA MET A 279 47.85 -18.29 11.71
C MET A 279 48.67 -18.01 12.97
N ASN A 280 48.82 -16.72 13.36
CA ASN A 280 49.45 -16.40 14.64
C ASN A 280 48.51 -16.73 15.82
N GLU A 281 49.10 -17.01 16.97
CA GLU A 281 48.39 -17.40 18.18
C GLU A 281 47.33 -16.37 18.64
N LYS A 282 47.62 -15.08 18.52
CA LYS A 282 46.66 -14.01 18.88
C LYS A 282 45.39 -14.07 18.03
N LYS A 283 45.51 -14.29 16.72
CA LYS A 283 44.38 -14.41 15.79
C LYS A 283 43.60 -15.69 16.02
N TYR A 284 44.31 -16.80 16.27
CA TYR A 284 43.73 -18.10 16.63
C TYR A 284 42.85 -17.99 17.89
N ASN A 285 43.40 -17.46 18.97
CA ASN A 285 42.70 -17.28 20.23
C ASN A 285 41.48 -16.32 20.07
N SER A 286 41.61 -15.25 19.29
CA SER A 286 40.51 -14.34 19.00
C SER A 286 39.34 -15.00 18.28
N HIS A 287 39.63 -15.79 17.22
CA HIS A 287 38.59 -16.49 16.47
C HIS A 287 37.88 -17.56 17.32
N ASN A 288 38.67 -18.36 18.08
CA ASN A 288 38.10 -19.37 18.96
C ASN A 288 37.16 -18.77 19.99
N LYS A 289 37.58 -17.67 20.63
CA LYS A 289 36.73 -16.94 21.60
C LYS A 289 35.44 -16.42 20.97
N GLN A 290 35.51 -15.89 19.74
CA GLN A 290 34.32 -15.43 19.01
C GLN A 290 33.35 -16.59 18.74
N ASP A 291 33.87 -17.74 18.28
CA ASP A 291 33.05 -18.92 18.02
C ASP A 291 32.42 -19.49 19.29
N GLU A 292 33.17 -19.59 20.40
CA GLU A 292 32.66 -20.02 21.70
C GLU A 292 31.56 -19.07 22.22
N GLU A 293 31.76 -17.78 22.11
CA GLU A 293 30.75 -16.77 22.45
C GLU A 293 29.49 -16.92 21.59
N ARG A 294 29.66 -17.20 20.29
CA ARG A 294 28.54 -17.43 19.37
C ARG A 294 27.77 -18.70 19.69
N ILE A 295 28.45 -19.80 20.01
CA ILE A 295 27.86 -21.06 20.45
C ILE A 295 27.00 -20.82 21.71
N LYS A 296 27.50 -20.12 22.72
CA LYS A 296 26.74 -19.78 23.94
C LYS A 296 25.50 -18.93 23.63
N GLN A 297 25.58 -18.01 22.64
CA GLN A 297 24.43 -17.23 22.20
C GLN A 297 23.37 -18.11 21.55
N LEU A 298 23.80 -19.08 20.70
CA LEU A 298 22.89 -20.01 20.02
C LEU A 298 22.22 -20.97 21.00
N GLU A 299 22.92 -21.41 22.06
CA GLU A 299 22.32 -22.19 23.14
C GLU A 299 21.22 -21.45 23.87
N LYS A 300 21.46 -20.20 24.26
CA LYS A 300 20.42 -19.34 24.86
C LYS A 300 19.26 -19.09 23.88
N GLN A 301 19.54 -19.00 22.59
CA GLN A 301 18.51 -18.87 21.57
C GLN A 301 17.63 -20.13 21.47
N LEU A 302 18.23 -21.33 21.55
CA LEU A 302 17.50 -22.59 21.57
C LEU A 302 16.58 -22.73 22.82
N GLU A 303 17.03 -22.24 23.97
CA GLU A 303 16.18 -22.18 25.18
C GLU A 303 14.98 -21.25 24.95
N LYS A 304 15.20 -20.06 24.43
CA LYS A 304 14.12 -19.12 24.09
C LYS A 304 13.13 -19.68 23.06
N ILE A 305 13.61 -20.42 22.07
CA ILE A 305 12.74 -21.07 21.08
C ILE A 305 11.81 -22.07 21.76
N LYS A 306 12.29 -22.81 22.73
CA LYS A 306 11.45 -23.75 23.55
C LYS A 306 10.38 -22.97 24.33
N GLU A 307 10.75 -21.84 24.96
CA GLU A 307 9.78 -20.95 25.62
C GLU A 307 8.70 -20.47 24.67
N TYR A 308 9.08 -19.99 23.49
CA TYR A 308 8.12 -19.56 22.47
C TYR A 308 7.21 -20.68 21.99
N LYS A 309 7.73 -21.90 21.79
CA LYS A 309 6.91 -23.06 21.44
C LYS A 309 5.87 -23.38 22.54
N ASN A 310 6.24 -23.28 23.80
CA ASN A 310 5.33 -23.51 24.90
C ASN A 310 4.25 -22.44 25.02
N GLU A 311 4.59 -21.14 24.69
CA GLU A 311 3.67 -20.03 24.82
C GLU A 311 2.77 -19.86 23.58
N TYR A 312 3.32 -20.07 22.36
CA TYR A 312 2.65 -19.72 21.09
C TYR A 312 2.34 -20.94 20.22
N GLY A 313 2.77 -22.16 20.59
CA GLY A 313 2.69 -23.36 19.76
C GLY A 313 3.85 -23.48 18.77
N GLU A 314 3.78 -24.47 17.89
CA GLU A 314 4.85 -24.74 16.90
C GLU A 314 4.92 -23.68 15.81
N LYS A 315 3.78 -23.07 15.48
CA LYS A 315 3.65 -21.98 14.50
C LYS A 315 2.76 -20.88 15.04
N THR A 316 3.08 -19.65 14.65
CA THR A 316 2.23 -18.52 15.03
C THR A 316 2.33 -17.37 14.04
N THR A 317 1.21 -16.74 13.79
CA THR A 317 1.11 -15.60 12.89
C THR A 317 1.73 -14.37 13.51
N LEU A 318 2.55 -13.68 12.74
CA LEU A 318 3.27 -12.47 13.13
C LEU A 318 2.66 -11.19 12.55
N GLY A 319 1.97 -11.28 11.43
CA GLY A 319 1.40 -10.15 10.75
C GLY A 319 0.92 -10.49 9.35
N GLY A 320 0.30 -9.53 8.68
CA GLY A 320 -0.23 -9.77 7.34
C GLY A 320 -0.48 -8.47 6.57
N ILE A 321 -0.59 -8.59 5.26
CA ILE A 321 -0.90 -7.48 4.35
C ILE A 321 -1.93 -7.93 3.32
N LEU A 322 -2.91 -7.04 3.10
CA LEU A 322 -3.86 -7.11 2.01
C LEU A 322 -3.33 -6.30 0.84
N PHE A 323 -3.07 -6.97 -0.26
CA PHE A 323 -2.61 -6.38 -1.51
C PHE A 323 -3.75 -6.24 -2.51
N LEU A 324 -3.71 -5.18 -3.30
CA LEU A 324 -4.53 -5.02 -4.50
C LEU A 324 -3.61 -5.02 -5.72
N VAL A 325 -3.89 -5.95 -6.62
CA VAL A 325 -3.06 -6.23 -7.80
C VAL A 325 -3.86 -5.86 -9.04
N TYR A 326 -3.47 -4.81 -9.76
CA TYR A 326 -4.17 -4.41 -10.99
C TYR A 326 -3.29 -3.57 -11.92
N GLY A 327 -3.45 -3.76 -13.21
CA GLY A 327 -2.65 -3.07 -14.22
C GLY A 327 -1.16 -3.37 -14.05
N ASN A 328 -0.37 -2.36 -13.79
CA ASN A 328 1.08 -2.46 -13.62
C ASN A 328 1.53 -2.41 -12.15
N GLU A 329 0.60 -2.58 -11.18
CA GLU A 329 0.87 -2.28 -9.78
C GLU A 329 0.44 -3.40 -8.82
N VAL A 330 1.28 -3.66 -7.83
CA VAL A 330 0.94 -4.34 -6.58
C VAL A 330 0.88 -3.30 -5.47
N LEU A 331 -0.29 -3.06 -4.90
CA LEU A 331 -0.50 -2.02 -3.90
C LEU A 331 -0.82 -2.64 -2.53
N SER A 332 -0.07 -2.24 -1.50
CA SER A 332 -0.31 -2.62 -0.11
C SER A 332 -1.37 -1.71 0.50
N LEU A 333 -2.62 -2.20 0.63
CA LEU A 333 -3.73 -1.37 1.08
C LEU A 333 -3.90 -1.36 2.61
N TYR A 334 -3.90 -2.54 3.23
CA TYR A 334 -4.05 -2.72 4.67
C TYR A 334 -2.99 -3.70 5.18
N GLY A 335 -2.38 -3.39 6.30
CA GLY A 335 -1.40 -4.26 6.92
C GLY A 335 -1.33 -4.10 8.42
N GLY A 336 -0.98 -5.18 9.09
CA GLY A 336 -0.85 -5.22 10.54
C GLY A 336 0.17 -6.23 11.01
N SER A 337 0.51 -6.16 12.29
CA SER A 337 1.43 -7.08 12.95
C SER A 337 1.05 -7.31 14.40
N GLU A 338 1.34 -8.51 14.90
CA GLU A 338 1.16 -8.88 16.30
C GLU A 338 2.11 -8.11 17.22
N ALA A 339 1.57 -7.56 18.31
CA ALA A 339 2.35 -6.77 19.26
C ALA A 339 3.33 -7.62 20.07
N LYS A 340 2.93 -8.83 20.44
CA LYS A 340 3.71 -9.73 21.32
C LYS A 340 5.03 -10.20 20.71
N LEU A 341 5.12 -10.24 19.38
CA LEU A 341 6.24 -10.77 18.61
C LEU A 341 6.89 -9.73 17.69
N MET A 342 6.79 -8.44 18.06
CA MET A 342 7.33 -7.33 17.26
C MET A 342 8.85 -7.35 17.06
N GLN A 343 9.60 -8.07 17.94
CA GLN A 343 11.05 -8.25 17.79
C GLN A 343 11.45 -8.99 16.50
N PHE A 344 10.52 -9.73 15.88
CA PHE A 344 10.73 -10.37 14.59
C PHE A 344 10.51 -9.43 13.39
N GLN A 345 9.92 -8.25 13.61
CA GLN A 345 9.74 -7.23 12.56
C GLN A 345 9.13 -7.80 11.27
N SER A 346 8.12 -8.65 11.38
CA SER A 346 7.48 -9.41 10.29
C SER A 346 6.97 -8.54 9.13
N ALA A 347 6.63 -7.28 9.41
CA ALA A 347 6.22 -6.34 8.37
C ALA A 347 7.25 -6.22 7.23
N TYR A 348 8.57 -6.29 7.56
CA TYR A 348 9.62 -6.29 6.52
C TYR A 348 9.48 -7.50 5.60
N THR A 349 9.25 -8.69 6.16
CA THR A 349 9.13 -9.94 5.41
C THR A 349 7.91 -9.93 4.49
N VAL A 350 6.74 -9.53 5.00
CA VAL A 350 5.51 -9.53 4.17
C VAL A 350 5.57 -8.48 3.06
N HIS A 351 6.14 -7.29 3.33
CA HIS A 351 6.36 -6.30 2.28
C HIS A 351 7.39 -6.77 1.24
N PHE A 352 8.47 -7.40 1.69
CA PHE A 352 9.47 -7.97 0.79
C PHE A 352 8.89 -9.07 -0.11
N ASP A 353 8.05 -9.92 0.45
CA ASP A 353 7.31 -10.94 -0.30
C ASP A 353 6.39 -10.31 -1.38
N GLY A 354 5.68 -9.24 -1.05
CA GLY A 354 4.89 -8.48 -2.02
C GLY A 354 5.73 -7.82 -3.13
N ILE A 355 6.93 -7.31 -2.78
CA ILE A 355 7.89 -6.76 -3.76
C ILE A 355 8.40 -7.87 -4.67
N LYS A 356 8.79 -9.01 -4.10
CA LYS A 356 9.23 -10.19 -4.84
C LYS A 356 8.14 -10.67 -5.80
N TYR A 357 6.90 -10.78 -5.31
CA TYR A 357 5.74 -11.10 -6.13
C TYR A 357 5.59 -10.14 -7.32
N ALA A 358 5.78 -8.83 -7.10
CA ALA A 358 5.67 -7.84 -8.15
C ALA A 358 6.75 -8.04 -9.23
N VAL A 359 8.01 -8.25 -8.84
CA VAL A 359 9.14 -8.51 -9.77
C VAL A 359 8.91 -9.81 -10.56
N GLU A 360 8.60 -10.91 -9.87
CA GLU A 360 8.46 -12.25 -10.48
C GLU A 360 7.28 -12.34 -11.46
N ASN A 361 6.23 -11.52 -11.25
CA ASN A 361 5.04 -11.52 -12.11
C ASN A 361 5.03 -10.34 -13.11
N GLY A 362 6.12 -9.59 -13.24
CA GLY A 362 6.29 -8.53 -14.24
C GLY A 362 5.45 -7.27 -14.00
N TYR A 363 5.06 -7.00 -12.76
CA TYR A 363 4.46 -5.73 -12.39
C TYR A 363 5.55 -4.65 -12.34
N LYS A 364 5.21 -3.45 -12.83
CA LYS A 364 6.19 -2.36 -12.94
C LYS A 364 6.48 -1.65 -11.63
N ARG A 365 5.56 -1.76 -10.65
CA ARG A 365 5.73 -1.06 -9.37
C ARG A 365 5.07 -1.78 -8.21
N TYR A 366 5.73 -1.70 -7.06
CA TYR A 366 5.15 -2.00 -5.77
C TYR A 366 4.86 -0.69 -5.04
N ASN A 367 3.61 -0.50 -4.63
CA ASN A 367 3.14 0.72 -3.99
C ASN A 367 2.83 0.45 -2.52
N PHE A 368 3.61 1.05 -1.62
CA PHE A 368 3.36 1.01 -0.19
C PHE A 368 2.12 1.80 0.25
N TYR A 369 1.46 2.47 -0.69
CA TYR A 369 0.35 3.38 -0.46
C TYR A 369 0.74 4.60 0.38
N GLY A 370 -0.24 5.18 1.14
CA GLY A 370 -0.12 6.49 1.76
C GLY A 370 1.08 6.70 2.68
N ILE A 371 1.75 7.82 2.48
CA ILE A 371 2.70 8.43 3.41
C ILE A 371 2.27 9.87 3.70
N THR A 372 2.97 10.56 4.58
CA THR A 372 2.88 12.02 4.74
C THR A 372 3.75 12.73 3.69
N GLY A 373 3.38 13.95 3.30
CA GLY A 373 4.25 14.88 2.58
C GLY A 373 5.04 15.81 3.51
N ASP A 374 4.89 15.65 4.83
CA ASP A 374 5.71 16.33 5.85
C ASP A 374 6.76 15.36 6.37
N PHE A 375 7.99 15.51 5.88
CA PHE A 375 9.12 14.62 6.15
C PHE A 375 9.95 15.05 7.36
N ARG A 376 9.46 15.94 8.22
CA ARG A 376 10.14 16.37 9.45
C ARG A 376 10.01 15.29 10.53
N GLU A 377 11.01 15.20 11.41
CA GLU A 377 11.09 14.19 12.47
C GLU A 377 9.96 14.31 13.51
N GLU A 378 9.47 15.53 13.73
CA GLU A 378 8.37 15.81 14.66
C GLU A 378 7.02 15.30 14.16
N ASN A 379 6.90 14.93 12.89
CA ASN A 379 5.66 14.41 12.34
C ASN A 379 5.36 13.02 12.92
N PRO A 380 4.17 12.79 13.50
CA PRO A 380 3.78 11.47 14.03
C PRO A 380 3.85 10.33 13.01
N LEU A 381 3.76 10.63 11.71
CA LEU A 381 3.84 9.65 10.61
C LEU A 381 5.27 9.49 10.04
N TYR A 382 6.26 10.20 10.60
CA TYR A 382 7.65 10.13 10.13
C TYR A 382 8.22 8.70 10.19
N GLY A 383 7.96 7.98 11.29
CA GLY A 383 8.41 6.59 11.44
C GLY A 383 7.81 5.65 10.38
N LEU A 384 6.56 5.88 9.95
CA LEU A 384 5.95 5.12 8.86
C LEU A 384 6.63 5.41 7.51
N TYR A 385 6.96 6.67 7.26
CA TYR A 385 7.72 7.06 6.07
C TYR A 385 9.10 6.43 6.07
N LEU A 386 9.87 6.50 7.16
CA LEU A 386 11.21 5.88 7.28
C LEU A 386 11.15 4.37 7.04
N PHE A 387 10.15 3.68 7.58
CA PHE A 387 9.95 2.26 7.34
C PHE A 387 9.82 1.96 5.85
N LYS A 388 8.95 2.69 5.12
CA LYS A 388 8.73 2.49 3.69
C LYS A 388 9.97 2.87 2.87
N LYS A 389 10.58 3.99 3.20
CA LYS A 389 11.83 4.49 2.59
C LYS A 389 12.96 3.48 2.66
N SER A 390 13.05 2.72 3.77
CA SER A 390 14.14 1.76 3.99
C SER A 390 14.19 0.61 2.96
N PHE A 391 13.12 0.42 2.17
CA PHE A 391 13.08 -0.52 1.06
C PHE A 391 13.61 0.07 -0.27
N GLY A 392 14.09 1.32 -0.28
CA GLY A 392 14.43 2.04 -1.50
C GLY A 392 13.18 2.62 -2.19
N GLY A 393 13.29 3.00 -3.44
CA GLY A 393 12.18 3.56 -4.23
C GLY A 393 12.11 5.08 -4.22
N THR A 394 10.94 5.63 -4.48
CA THR A 394 10.73 7.09 -4.60
C THR A 394 9.42 7.53 -3.93
N VAL A 395 9.37 8.78 -3.55
CA VAL A 395 8.14 9.45 -3.12
C VAL A 395 7.35 9.89 -4.35
N VAL A 396 6.05 9.62 -4.35
CA VAL A 396 5.12 10.06 -5.39
C VAL A 396 4.11 11.02 -4.80
N GLU A 397 4.10 12.23 -5.30
CA GLU A 397 3.13 13.28 -5.00
C GLU A 397 2.10 13.34 -6.14
N LEU A 398 0.80 13.26 -5.85
CA LEU A 398 -0.25 13.37 -6.86
C LEU A 398 -0.77 14.81 -6.97
N VAL A 399 -1.42 15.14 -8.09
CA VAL A 399 -1.99 16.48 -8.36
C VAL A 399 -3.07 16.92 -7.36
N GLY A 400 -3.63 16.01 -6.54
CA GLY A 400 -4.59 16.34 -5.49
C GLY A 400 -6.05 16.16 -5.88
N GLU A 401 -6.95 16.70 -5.04
CA GLU A 401 -8.39 16.57 -5.18
C GLU A 401 -9.02 17.82 -5.83
N PHE A 402 -10.06 17.56 -6.65
CA PHE A 402 -10.82 18.60 -7.35
C PHE A 402 -12.31 18.32 -7.25
N ASP A 403 -13.13 19.38 -7.12
CA ASP A 403 -14.57 19.30 -7.26
C ASP A 403 -15.05 20.06 -8.53
N LEU A 404 -15.75 19.37 -9.42
CA LEU A 404 -16.51 20.00 -10.50
C LEU A 404 -17.94 20.23 -10.03
N ILE A 405 -18.30 21.48 -9.80
CA ILE A 405 -19.60 21.87 -9.21
C ILE A 405 -20.65 21.96 -10.31
N THR A 406 -21.75 21.20 -10.15
CA THR A 406 -22.90 21.22 -11.08
C THR A 406 -24.04 22.09 -10.59
N ASN A 407 -24.15 22.29 -9.26
CA ASN A 407 -25.16 23.14 -8.64
C ASN A 407 -24.57 23.89 -7.44
N LYS A 408 -24.28 25.19 -7.61
CA LYS A 408 -23.63 26.03 -6.59
C LYS A 408 -24.45 26.15 -5.30
N PHE A 409 -25.79 26.29 -5.39
CA PHE A 409 -26.63 26.42 -4.22
C PHE A 409 -26.57 25.19 -3.34
N TRP A 410 -26.84 24.01 -3.89
CA TRP A 410 -26.79 22.75 -3.14
C TRP A 410 -25.39 22.38 -2.69
N TYR A 411 -24.36 22.73 -3.45
CA TYR A 411 -22.98 22.52 -3.05
C TYR A 411 -22.62 23.34 -1.80
N ASN A 412 -22.98 24.61 -1.75
CA ASN A 412 -22.73 25.46 -0.59
C ASN A 412 -23.52 25.00 0.65
N THR A 413 -24.78 24.61 0.47
CA THR A 413 -25.60 24.02 1.53
C THR A 413 -24.96 22.72 2.07
N TYR A 414 -24.49 21.85 1.19
CA TYR A 414 -23.76 20.63 1.57
C TYR A 414 -22.49 20.94 2.36
N LYS A 415 -21.67 21.89 1.90
CA LYS A 415 -20.44 22.30 2.59
C LYS A 415 -20.72 22.83 3.99
N LEU A 416 -21.74 23.66 4.14
CA LEU A 416 -22.15 24.21 5.44
C LEU A 416 -22.60 23.09 6.39
N ALA A 417 -23.52 22.23 5.93
CA ALA A 417 -24.06 21.14 6.74
C ALA A 417 -22.98 20.12 7.12
N PHE A 418 -22.09 19.75 6.19
CA PHE A 418 -21.01 18.81 6.43
C PHE A 418 -19.93 19.40 7.36
N GLY A 419 -19.58 20.66 7.17
CA GLY A 419 -18.65 21.38 8.05
C GLY A 419 -19.17 21.49 9.49
N THR A 420 -20.46 21.75 9.67
CA THR A 420 -21.12 21.79 10.98
C THR A 420 -21.15 20.40 11.63
N TYR A 421 -21.47 19.35 10.87
CA TYR A 421 -21.47 17.96 11.35
C TYR A 421 -20.08 17.52 11.84
N HIS A 422 -19.01 17.81 11.10
CA HIS A 422 -17.66 17.50 11.52
C HIS A 422 -17.20 18.25 12.76
N LYS A 423 -17.56 19.54 12.88
CA LYS A 423 -17.30 20.33 14.10
C LYS A 423 -17.98 19.73 15.32
N LEU A 424 -19.26 19.36 15.19
CA LEU A 424 -20.02 18.75 16.29
C LEU A 424 -19.47 17.37 16.67
N LYS A 425 -19.09 16.54 15.71
CA LYS A 425 -18.49 15.23 15.96
C LYS A 425 -17.12 15.34 16.66
N ASN A 426 -16.32 16.35 16.33
CA ASN A 426 -15.03 16.59 16.98
C ASN A 426 -15.22 17.12 18.42
N ILE A 427 -16.22 17.95 18.66
CA ILE A 427 -16.58 18.42 20.00
C ILE A 427 -17.07 17.25 20.86
N SER A 428 -17.93 16.36 20.32
CA SER A 428 -18.43 15.20 21.05
C SER A 428 -17.35 14.17 21.38
N LYS A 429 -16.28 14.07 20.55
CA LYS A 429 -15.09 13.26 20.88
C LYS A 429 -14.25 13.88 21.99
N LYS A 430 -14.11 15.21 22.04
CA LYS A 430 -13.35 15.91 23.09
C LYS A 430 -14.07 15.89 24.45
N ILE A 431 -15.38 15.70 24.49
CA ILE A 431 -16.19 15.61 25.73
C ILE A 431 -16.17 14.19 26.29
N LYS A 432 -15.78 13.17 25.50
CA LYS A 432 -15.71 11.77 25.93
C LYS A 432 -14.30 11.33 26.41
N HIS A 433 -13.35 12.23 26.40
CA HIS A 433 -12.03 12.13 27.03
C HIS A 433 -11.89 13.23 28.10
#